data_8b6a93ee240f2e2cc3ed8ea15c9d7c09
#
_entry.id   8b6a93ee240f2e2cc3ed8ea15c9d7c09
#
_cell.length_a   1.000
_cell.length_b   1.000
_cell.length_c   1.000
_cell.angle_alpha   90.00
_cell.angle_beta   90.00
_cell.angle_gamma   90.00
#
_symmetry.space_group_name_H-M   'P 1'
#
loop_
_entity.id
_entity.type
_entity.pdbx_description
1 polymer ?
#
loop_
_entity_poly.entity_id
_entity_poly.type
_entity_poly.pdbx_seq_one_letter_code
_entity_poly.pdbx_strand_id
1 'polypeptide(L)'
;MTLVRASSPTELREPALEDLAALAGCEPHPCVTIYLPMPAAFPERMQNALRYGQAVAHAADRLEAEGVPAADVPAWADRLTELDHDLRDAPESFRGLAVFLDRRGVRAYRLRVPPRERVYVADGFALRELARQLALLQTDKPAPPDSAAVIVGLDRILEAARRGRVRVLWVLASASVRGRLDPETGRVVSAEDRDGDVLDALAARVLAGRGELRVVSSLEMPAPVTAAAELL
;
A
#
# COMPACT_ATOMS: atom_id res chain seq x y z
N MET A 1 -27.55 -0.73 -0.22
CA MET A 1 -26.63 -1.44 -1.15
C MET A 1 -26.00 -2.57 -0.35
N THR A 2 -26.32 -3.82 -0.67
CA THR A 2 -25.99 -5.00 0.16
C THR A 2 -24.51 -5.32 0.02
N LEU A 3 -23.75 -5.18 1.11
CA LEU A 3 -22.38 -5.69 1.21
C LEU A 3 -22.44 -7.23 1.10
N VAL A 4 -21.84 -7.78 0.06
CA VAL A 4 -21.70 -9.23 -0.12
C VAL A 4 -20.80 -9.74 1.00
N ARG A 5 -21.37 -10.60 1.85
CA ARG A 5 -20.62 -11.36 2.85
C ARG A 5 -19.76 -12.39 2.13
N ALA A 6 -18.53 -12.02 1.78
CA ALA A 6 -17.50 -12.96 1.37
C ALA A 6 -16.83 -13.49 2.64
N SER A 7 -17.37 -14.57 3.19
CA SER A 7 -16.84 -15.21 4.40
C SER A 7 -15.93 -16.34 3.98
N SER A 8 -14.66 -16.04 3.74
CA SER A 8 -13.59 -17.00 3.99
C SER A 8 -12.71 -16.38 5.06
N PRO A 9 -12.26 -17.14 6.08
CA PRO A 9 -11.33 -16.61 7.05
C PRO A 9 -10.14 -16.05 6.28
N THR A 10 -9.77 -14.81 6.59
CA THR A 10 -8.63 -14.15 5.95
C THR A 10 -7.38 -14.85 6.45
N GLU A 11 -6.86 -15.79 5.67
CA GLU A 11 -5.64 -16.52 6.02
C GLU A 11 -4.46 -15.54 6.07
N LEU A 12 -3.86 -15.40 7.25
CA LEU A 12 -2.70 -14.55 7.46
C LEU A 12 -1.45 -15.24 6.91
N ARG A 13 -1.02 -14.87 5.71
CA ARG A 13 0.13 -15.46 4.99
C ARG A 13 1.22 -14.44 4.66
N GLU A 14 2.37 -14.90 4.20
CA GLU A 14 3.39 -14.02 3.64
C GLU A 14 2.96 -13.50 2.26
N PRO A 15 3.31 -12.22 1.92
CA PRO A 15 2.98 -11.67 0.62
C PRO A 15 3.84 -12.28 -0.50
N ALA A 16 3.27 -12.36 -1.70
CA ALA A 16 3.96 -12.72 -2.93
C ALA A 16 3.87 -11.58 -3.97
N LEU A 17 4.66 -11.65 -5.04
CA LEU A 17 4.67 -10.61 -6.08
C LEU A 17 3.32 -10.46 -6.78
N GLU A 18 2.60 -11.56 -6.97
CA GLU A 18 1.25 -11.56 -7.54
C GLU A 18 0.24 -10.77 -6.70
N ASP A 19 0.46 -10.67 -5.38
CA ASP A 19 -0.41 -9.90 -4.51
C ASP A 19 -0.36 -8.41 -4.81
N LEU A 20 0.79 -7.88 -5.21
CA LEU A 20 0.90 -6.47 -5.61
C LEU A 20 0.00 -6.15 -6.80
N ALA A 21 -0.01 -7.00 -7.83
CA ALA A 21 -0.85 -6.81 -9.01
C ALA A 21 -2.33 -6.95 -8.66
N ALA A 22 -2.68 -7.94 -7.82
CA ALA A 22 -4.05 -8.17 -7.36
C ALA A 22 -4.58 -7.00 -6.50
N LEU A 23 -3.73 -6.42 -5.66
CA LEU A 23 -4.07 -5.25 -4.84
C LEU A 23 -4.17 -3.97 -5.68
N ALA A 24 -3.28 -3.79 -6.66
CA ALA A 24 -3.28 -2.63 -7.56
C ALA A 24 -4.56 -2.55 -8.42
N GLY A 25 -5.20 -3.67 -8.70
CA GLY A 25 -6.46 -3.75 -9.44
C GLY A 25 -7.71 -3.47 -8.58
N CYS A 26 -7.60 -2.84 -7.40
CA CYS A 26 -8.79 -2.44 -6.64
C CYS A 26 -9.57 -1.36 -7.40
N GLU A 27 -10.90 -1.42 -7.28
CA GLU A 27 -11.76 -0.38 -7.84
C GLU A 27 -11.57 0.95 -7.08
N PRO A 28 -11.67 2.12 -7.75
CA PRO A 28 -11.55 3.41 -7.10
C PRO A 28 -12.70 3.61 -6.10
N HIS A 29 -12.44 3.34 -4.85
CA HIS A 29 -13.31 3.55 -3.70
C HIS A 29 -12.43 3.74 -2.48
N PRO A 30 -12.95 4.21 -1.35
CA PRO A 30 -12.17 4.22 -0.14
C PRO A 30 -11.61 2.83 0.14
N CYS A 31 -10.28 2.71 0.05
CA CYS A 31 -9.52 1.51 0.37
C CYS A 31 -8.76 1.78 1.66
N VAL A 32 -8.82 0.88 2.62
CA VAL A 32 -8.06 0.98 3.87
C VAL A 32 -6.76 0.20 3.71
N THR A 33 -5.63 0.82 4.04
CA THR A 33 -4.33 0.17 4.17
C THR A 33 -3.79 0.42 5.57
N ILE A 34 -3.46 -0.66 6.29
CA ILE A 34 -2.86 -0.61 7.61
C ILE A 34 -1.50 -1.31 7.56
N TYR A 35 -0.43 -0.62 7.96
CA TYR A 35 0.87 -1.21 8.22
C TYR A 35 1.22 -1.03 9.68
N LEU A 36 1.52 -2.12 10.38
CA LEU A 36 1.88 -2.09 11.80
C LEU A 36 3.14 -2.90 12.06
N PRO A 37 4.12 -2.33 12.81
CA PRO A 37 5.17 -3.12 13.41
C PRO A 37 4.56 -4.02 14.49
N MET A 38 4.93 -5.29 14.50
CA MET A 38 4.46 -6.30 15.42
C MET A 38 5.65 -6.89 16.19
N PRO A 39 6.09 -6.25 17.30
CA PRO A 39 7.16 -6.77 18.13
C PRO A 39 6.84 -8.20 18.61
N ALA A 40 7.83 -9.09 18.48
CA ALA A 40 7.67 -10.47 18.94
C ALA A 40 8.11 -10.66 20.39
N ALA A 41 8.98 -9.75 20.88
CA ALA A 41 9.52 -9.83 22.23
C ALA A 41 8.51 -9.37 23.30
N PHE A 42 8.57 -10.00 24.46
CA PHE A 42 7.88 -9.53 25.66
C PHE A 42 8.66 -8.34 26.28
N PRO A 43 8.01 -7.29 26.83
CA PRO A 43 6.56 -7.14 26.99
C PRO A 43 5.82 -6.53 25.80
N GLU A 44 6.50 -6.01 24.77
CA GLU A 44 5.91 -5.25 23.67
C GLU A 44 4.88 -6.07 22.86
N ARG A 45 5.09 -7.37 22.77
CA ARG A 45 4.16 -8.31 22.13
C ARG A 45 2.74 -8.22 22.70
N MET A 46 2.62 -8.00 24.01
CA MET A 46 1.32 -7.90 24.70
C MET A 46 0.50 -6.69 24.25
N GLN A 47 1.14 -5.70 23.62
CA GLN A 47 0.49 -4.49 23.14
C GLN A 47 0.01 -4.60 21.68
N ASN A 48 0.33 -5.68 20.97
CA ASN A 48 0.01 -5.83 19.56
C ASN A 48 -1.50 -5.75 19.28
N ALA A 49 -2.33 -6.41 20.09
CA ALA A 49 -3.79 -6.34 19.95
C ALA A 49 -4.31 -4.92 20.20
N LEU A 50 -3.76 -4.21 21.20
CA LEU A 50 -4.13 -2.82 21.47
C LEU A 50 -3.74 -1.90 20.29
N ARG A 51 -2.53 -2.04 19.76
CA ARG A 51 -2.07 -1.27 18.58
C ARG A 51 -2.97 -1.52 17.39
N TYR A 52 -3.33 -2.78 17.16
CA TYR A 52 -4.23 -3.11 16.05
C TYR A 52 -5.61 -2.47 16.25
N GLY A 53 -6.20 -2.58 17.43
CA GLY A 53 -7.48 -1.93 17.74
C GLY A 53 -7.44 -0.40 17.56
N GLN A 54 -6.34 0.26 17.95
CA GLN A 54 -6.14 1.69 17.71
C GLN A 54 -6.04 2.02 16.22
N ALA A 55 -5.35 1.19 15.43
CA ALA A 55 -5.26 1.37 13.98
C ALA A 55 -6.62 1.19 13.29
N VAL A 56 -7.44 0.23 13.76
CA VAL A 56 -8.83 0.04 13.26
C VAL A 56 -9.70 1.25 13.60
N ALA A 57 -9.63 1.78 14.82
CA ALA A 57 -10.34 2.98 15.21
C ALA A 57 -9.94 4.19 14.34
N HIS A 58 -8.63 4.38 14.15
CA HIS A 58 -8.11 5.44 13.28
C HIS A 58 -8.55 5.28 11.81
N ALA A 59 -8.63 4.03 11.31
CA ALA A 59 -9.16 3.77 9.97
C ALA A 59 -10.65 4.13 9.87
N ALA A 60 -11.45 3.86 10.92
CA ALA A 60 -12.85 4.23 10.97
C ALA A 60 -13.06 5.75 10.90
N ASP A 61 -12.33 6.52 11.71
CA ASP A 61 -12.38 7.99 11.69
C ASP A 61 -12.04 8.54 10.29
N ARG A 62 -11.05 7.94 9.64
CA ARG A 62 -10.63 8.36 8.28
C ARG A 62 -11.63 7.97 7.20
N LEU A 63 -12.29 6.81 7.31
CA LEU A 63 -13.36 6.42 6.37
C LEU A 63 -14.50 7.45 6.37
N GLU A 64 -14.87 7.94 7.56
CA GLU A 64 -15.88 8.99 7.69
C GLU A 64 -15.40 10.31 7.05
N ALA A 65 -14.16 10.72 7.30
CA ALA A 65 -13.55 11.91 6.69
C ALA A 65 -13.44 11.81 5.15
N GLU A 66 -13.25 10.59 4.60
CA GLU A 66 -13.25 10.33 3.16
C GLU A 66 -14.66 10.17 2.54
N GLY A 67 -15.69 10.43 3.33
CA GLY A 67 -17.09 10.50 2.86
C GLY A 67 -17.82 9.16 2.84
N VAL A 68 -17.32 8.14 3.54
CA VAL A 68 -18.09 6.93 3.80
C VAL A 68 -19.22 7.30 4.77
N PRO A 69 -20.50 6.98 4.46
CA PRO A 69 -21.59 7.28 5.37
C PRO A 69 -21.33 6.70 6.77
N ALA A 70 -21.57 7.50 7.82
CA ALA A 70 -21.33 7.08 9.20
C ALA A 70 -22.07 5.77 9.57
N ALA A 71 -23.22 5.52 8.93
CA ALA A 71 -23.96 4.26 9.12
C ALA A 71 -23.25 3.03 8.56
N ASP A 72 -22.32 3.19 7.59
CA ASP A 72 -21.60 2.10 6.94
C ASP A 72 -20.23 1.84 7.61
N VAL A 73 -19.65 2.84 8.31
CA VAL A 73 -18.33 2.75 8.94
C VAL A 73 -18.22 1.58 9.92
N PRO A 74 -19.20 1.28 10.79
CA PRO A 74 -19.11 0.11 11.67
C PRO A 74 -18.91 -1.20 10.93
N ALA A 75 -19.58 -1.40 9.80
CA ALA A 75 -19.43 -2.63 9.00
C ALA A 75 -18.01 -2.78 8.39
N TRP A 76 -17.31 -1.69 8.13
CA TRP A 76 -15.89 -1.70 7.72
C TRP A 76 -14.99 -2.05 8.90
N ALA A 77 -15.24 -1.45 10.08
CA ALA A 77 -14.48 -1.72 11.29
C ALA A 77 -14.63 -3.18 11.75
N ASP A 78 -15.85 -3.73 11.71
CA ASP A 78 -16.12 -5.12 12.07
C ASP A 78 -15.30 -6.09 11.23
N ARG A 79 -15.20 -5.86 9.92
CA ARG A 79 -14.39 -6.69 9.00
C ARG A 79 -12.91 -6.64 9.33
N LEU A 80 -12.39 -5.51 9.78
CA LEU A 80 -11.00 -5.40 10.24
C LEU A 80 -10.82 -6.13 11.57
N THR A 81 -11.77 -6.05 12.48
CA THR A 81 -11.71 -6.66 13.81
C THR A 81 -11.71 -8.19 13.75
N GLU A 82 -12.27 -8.80 12.70
CA GLU A 82 -12.23 -10.27 12.50
C GLU A 82 -10.80 -10.83 12.50
N LEU A 83 -9.77 -10.03 12.16
CA LEU A 83 -8.37 -10.44 12.18
C LEU A 83 -7.74 -10.50 13.57
N ASP A 84 -8.36 -9.95 14.61
CA ASP A 84 -7.77 -9.87 15.97
C ASP A 84 -7.46 -11.26 16.55
N HIS A 85 -8.27 -12.24 16.19
CA HIS A 85 -8.07 -13.63 16.64
C HIS A 85 -6.76 -14.22 16.07
N ASP A 86 -6.52 -14.03 14.78
CA ASP A 86 -5.36 -14.61 14.09
C ASP A 86 -4.04 -13.94 14.53
N LEU A 87 -4.12 -12.70 15.01
CA LEU A 87 -2.96 -11.95 15.49
C LEU A 87 -2.44 -12.45 16.85
N ARG A 88 -3.30 -13.06 17.67
CA ARG A 88 -2.92 -13.59 19.00
C ARG A 88 -2.04 -14.82 18.88
N ASP A 89 -2.26 -15.63 17.85
CA ASP A 89 -1.55 -16.89 17.60
C ASP A 89 -0.39 -16.74 16.61
N ALA A 90 -0.02 -15.48 16.29
CA ALA A 90 1.02 -15.20 15.32
C ALA A 90 2.39 -15.76 15.76
N PRO A 91 3.15 -16.41 14.84
CA PRO A 91 4.44 -17.01 15.16
C PRO A 91 5.50 -15.95 15.52
N GLU A 92 6.53 -16.37 16.25
CA GLU A 92 7.62 -15.48 16.69
C GLU A 92 8.43 -14.84 15.53
N SER A 93 8.38 -15.42 14.33
CA SER A 93 8.98 -14.84 13.12
C SER A 93 8.23 -13.63 12.56
N PHE A 94 7.03 -13.39 13.06
CA PHE A 94 6.17 -12.29 12.66
C PHE A 94 6.69 -10.96 13.20
N ARG A 95 7.04 -10.02 12.32
CA ARG A 95 7.61 -8.72 12.67
C ARG A 95 6.72 -7.55 12.28
N GLY A 96 5.74 -7.77 11.43
CA GLY A 96 4.85 -6.74 10.96
C GLY A 96 3.61 -7.28 10.27
N LEU A 97 2.60 -6.44 10.23
CA LEU A 97 1.31 -6.70 9.63
C LEU A 97 1.05 -5.69 8.50
N ALA A 98 0.53 -6.20 7.39
CA ALA A 98 -0.07 -5.39 6.34
C ALA A 98 -1.52 -5.83 6.13
N VAL A 99 -2.47 -4.92 6.25
CA VAL A 99 -3.91 -5.17 6.04
C VAL A 99 -4.44 -4.26 4.96
N PHE A 100 -5.20 -4.84 4.06
CA PHE A 100 -5.85 -4.17 2.94
C PHE A 100 -7.33 -4.51 2.95
N LEU A 101 -8.18 -3.50 3.08
CA LEU A 101 -9.63 -3.65 3.06
C LEU A 101 -10.22 -2.81 1.95
N ASP A 102 -10.99 -3.44 1.07
CA ASP A 102 -11.84 -2.82 0.08
C ASP A 102 -13.27 -3.42 0.14
N ARG A 103 -14.13 -3.08 -0.82
CA ARG A 103 -15.48 -3.64 -0.90
C ARG A 103 -15.49 -5.16 -1.09
N ARG A 104 -14.45 -5.73 -1.69
CA ARG A 104 -14.34 -7.17 -1.96
C ARG A 104 -14.00 -7.98 -0.71
N GLY A 105 -13.25 -7.39 0.23
CA GLY A 105 -12.87 -8.09 1.44
C GLY A 105 -11.62 -7.55 2.11
N VAL A 106 -11.21 -8.24 3.15
CA VAL A 106 -9.95 -8.04 3.87
C VAL A 106 -8.91 -8.99 3.30
N ARG A 107 -7.69 -8.48 3.09
CA ARG A 107 -6.49 -9.24 2.80
C ARG A 107 -5.42 -8.85 3.79
N ALA A 108 -4.80 -9.83 4.43
CA ALA A 108 -3.81 -9.58 5.45
C ALA A 108 -2.54 -10.39 5.20
N TYR A 109 -1.39 -9.77 5.47
CA TYR A 109 -0.09 -10.36 5.20
C TYR A 109 0.85 -10.20 6.40
N ARG A 110 1.57 -11.28 6.71
CA ARG A 110 2.67 -11.28 7.67
C ARG A 110 3.92 -10.74 7.03
N LEU A 111 4.56 -9.78 7.68
CA LEU A 111 5.80 -9.18 7.21
C LEU A 111 6.98 -9.66 8.08
N ARG A 112 8.09 -9.99 7.43
CA ARG A 112 9.32 -10.43 8.10
C ARG A 112 10.16 -9.26 8.64
N VAL A 113 9.97 -8.08 8.07
CA VAL A 113 10.65 -6.85 8.49
C VAL A 113 9.59 -5.89 9.04
N PRO A 114 9.83 -5.22 10.19
CA PRO A 114 8.88 -4.24 10.71
C PRO A 114 8.61 -3.14 9.68
N PRO A 115 7.34 -2.89 9.30
CA PRO A 115 6.98 -1.75 8.48
C PRO A 115 7.01 -0.47 9.31
N ARG A 116 6.95 0.69 8.64
CA ARG A 116 6.57 1.92 9.33
C ARG A 116 5.09 1.88 9.65
N GLU A 117 4.74 2.24 10.88
CA GLU A 117 3.34 2.31 11.29
C GLU A 117 2.59 3.36 10.46
N ARG A 118 1.52 2.93 9.81
CA ARG A 118 0.70 3.77 8.94
C ARG A 118 -0.72 3.23 8.80
N VAL A 119 -1.68 4.15 8.81
CA VAL A 119 -3.06 3.90 8.45
C VAL A 119 -3.43 4.85 7.31
N TYR A 120 -3.86 4.29 6.19
CA TYR A 120 -4.31 5.05 5.02
C TYR A 120 -5.74 4.72 4.67
N VAL A 121 -6.49 5.75 4.31
CA VAL A 121 -7.75 5.62 3.59
C VAL A 121 -7.66 6.50 2.35
N ALA A 122 -7.77 5.91 1.17
CA ALA A 122 -7.65 6.60 -0.11
C ALA A 122 -8.39 5.84 -1.21
N ASP A 123 -8.43 6.37 -2.44
CA ASP A 123 -9.08 5.72 -3.61
C ASP A 123 -8.35 4.46 -4.09
N GLY A 124 -7.27 4.08 -3.45
CA GLY A 124 -6.48 2.90 -3.75
C GLY A 124 -5.58 2.52 -2.59
N PHE A 125 -4.97 1.35 -2.67
CA PHE A 125 -4.06 0.87 -1.64
C PHE A 125 -2.67 1.51 -1.70
N ALA A 126 -2.06 1.73 -0.53
CA ALA A 126 -0.67 2.18 -0.40
C ALA A 126 0.27 0.98 -0.54
N LEU A 127 0.77 0.71 -1.74
CA LEU A 127 1.49 -0.53 -2.07
C LEU A 127 3.02 -0.46 -1.96
N ARG A 128 3.60 0.73 -1.85
CA ARG A 128 5.08 0.89 -1.83
C ARG A 128 5.74 0.17 -0.68
N GLU A 129 5.15 0.20 0.52
CA GLU A 129 5.72 -0.51 1.67
C GLU A 129 5.69 -2.04 1.45
N LEU A 130 4.61 -2.59 0.87
CA LEU A 130 4.55 -4.02 0.54
C LEU A 130 5.58 -4.38 -0.53
N ALA A 131 5.73 -3.55 -1.56
CA ALA A 131 6.76 -3.74 -2.59
C ALA A 131 8.17 -3.69 -2.01
N ARG A 132 8.45 -2.76 -1.06
CA ARG A 132 9.72 -2.70 -0.33
C ARG A 132 9.99 -3.98 0.44
N GLN A 133 8.99 -4.52 1.14
CA GLN A 133 9.10 -5.78 1.89
C GLN A 133 9.46 -6.95 0.95
N LEU A 134 8.80 -7.05 -0.19
CA LEU A 134 9.08 -8.07 -1.19
C LEU A 134 10.48 -7.94 -1.79
N ALA A 135 10.92 -6.71 -2.08
CA ALA A 135 12.28 -6.46 -2.60
C ALA A 135 13.38 -6.87 -1.61
N LEU A 136 13.14 -6.74 -0.30
CA LEU A 136 14.08 -7.18 0.73
C LEU A 136 14.24 -8.71 0.80
N LEU A 137 13.26 -9.45 0.28
CA LEU A 137 13.29 -10.92 0.23
C LEU A 137 13.90 -11.47 -1.06
N GLN A 138 14.12 -10.62 -2.06
CA GLN A 138 14.74 -11.02 -3.33
C GLN A 138 16.26 -11.02 -3.20
N THR A 139 16.90 -12.16 -3.55
CA THR A 139 18.36 -12.33 -3.53
C THR A 139 19.02 -11.69 -4.75
N ASP A 140 18.33 -11.70 -5.90
CA ASP A 140 18.79 -11.10 -7.15
C ASP A 140 18.19 -9.71 -7.31
N LYS A 141 18.99 -8.68 -7.06
CA LYS A 141 18.62 -7.30 -7.41
C LYS A 141 18.98 -7.08 -8.87
N PRO A 142 17.99 -6.86 -9.74
CA PRO A 142 18.28 -6.51 -11.12
C PRO A 142 19.07 -5.20 -11.18
N ALA A 143 20.06 -5.15 -12.07
CA ALA A 143 20.88 -3.96 -12.27
C ALA A 143 20.00 -2.72 -12.56
N PRO A 144 20.44 -1.52 -12.15
CA PRO A 144 19.79 -0.28 -12.57
C PRO A 144 19.79 -0.22 -14.10
N PRO A 145 18.74 0.37 -14.72
CA PRO A 145 18.65 0.45 -16.16
C PRO A 145 19.74 1.36 -16.73
N ASP A 146 20.03 1.17 -17.99
CA ASP A 146 20.84 2.13 -18.76
C ASP A 146 20.16 3.49 -18.71
N SER A 147 20.87 4.52 -18.29
CA SER A 147 20.35 5.86 -18.05
C SER A 147 19.68 6.52 -19.27
N ALA A 148 19.98 6.04 -20.47
CA ALA A 148 19.42 6.55 -21.72
C ALA A 148 17.91 6.26 -21.93
N ALA A 149 17.36 5.22 -21.28
CA ALA A 149 15.97 4.81 -21.41
C ALA A 149 15.06 5.34 -20.28
N VAL A 150 15.62 6.06 -19.33
CA VAL A 150 14.92 6.50 -18.11
C VAL A 150 14.36 7.91 -18.27
N ILE A 151 13.08 8.07 -18.02
CA ILE A 151 12.47 9.38 -17.85
C ILE A 151 12.44 9.78 -16.37
N VAL A 152 12.60 11.06 -16.11
CA VAL A 152 12.50 11.68 -14.79
C VAL A 152 11.50 12.83 -14.83
N GLY A 153 11.03 13.27 -13.66
CA GLY A 153 10.00 14.29 -13.54
C GLY A 153 8.61 13.68 -13.40
N LEU A 154 7.98 14.00 -12.28
CA LEU A 154 6.72 13.37 -11.85
C LEU A 154 5.61 13.49 -12.92
N ASP A 155 5.44 14.68 -13.52
CA ASP A 155 4.41 14.91 -14.53
C ASP A 155 4.57 14.02 -15.77
N ARG A 156 5.82 13.85 -16.23
CA ARG A 156 6.13 12.99 -17.38
C ARG A 156 5.87 11.52 -17.07
N ILE A 157 6.21 11.09 -15.85
CA ILE A 157 5.99 9.72 -15.40
C ILE A 157 4.50 9.45 -15.25
N LEU A 158 3.75 10.40 -14.67
CA LEU A 158 2.29 10.31 -14.53
C LEU A 158 1.61 10.18 -15.90
N GLU A 159 2.01 10.99 -16.88
CA GLU A 159 1.46 10.90 -18.22
C GLU A 159 1.80 9.57 -18.91
N ALA A 160 3.01 9.07 -18.75
CA ALA A 160 3.40 7.75 -19.25
C ALA A 160 2.62 6.62 -18.58
N ALA A 161 2.44 6.69 -17.25
CA ALA A 161 1.66 5.71 -16.49
C ALA A 161 0.17 5.73 -16.89
N ARG A 162 -0.39 6.93 -17.14
CA ARG A 162 -1.76 7.07 -17.63
C ARG A 162 -1.98 6.34 -18.97
N ARG A 163 -0.97 6.35 -19.83
CA ARG A 163 -0.97 5.67 -21.13
C ARG A 163 -0.57 4.20 -21.07
N GLY A 164 -0.31 3.65 -19.88
CA GLY A 164 0.16 2.28 -19.70
C GLY A 164 1.56 2.02 -20.32
N ARG A 165 2.40 3.04 -20.46
CA ARG A 165 3.71 2.96 -21.13
C ARG A 165 4.90 2.81 -20.18
N VAL A 166 4.67 2.63 -18.90
CA VAL A 166 5.74 2.44 -17.91
C VAL A 166 6.03 0.94 -17.78
N ARG A 167 7.27 0.55 -18.11
CA ARG A 167 7.77 -0.82 -17.92
C ARG A 167 8.23 -1.04 -16.48
N VAL A 168 9.07 -0.14 -15.97
CA VAL A 168 9.59 -0.19 -14.60
C VAL A 168 9.49 1.21 -13.99
N LEU A 169 8.95 1.27 -12.77
CA LEU A 169 8.90 2.47 -11.95
C LEU A 169 9.85 2.31 -10.76
N TRP A 170 10.85 3.18 -10.63
CA TRP A 170 11.67 3.32 -9.44
C TRP A 170 11.10 4.42 -8.56
N VAL A 171 10.93 4.13 -7.27
CA VAL A 171 10.49 5.12 -6.29
C VAL A 171 11.46 5.09 -5.11
N LEU A 172 11.94 6.25 -4.70
CA LEU A 172 12.80 6.38 -3.54
C LEU A 172 12.02 6.01 -2.26
N ALA A 173 12.58 5.08 -1.47
CA ALA A 173 11.92 4.54 -0.27
C ALA A 173 11.59 5.62 0.78
N SER A 174 12.38 6.68 0.86
CA SER A 174 12.18 7.80 1.79
C SER A 174 11.28 8.90 1.24
N ALA A 175 10.95 8.88 -0.07
CA ALA A 175 10.17 9.94 -0.69
C ALA A 175 8.68 9.85 -0.33
N SER A 176 8.06 11.00 -0.21
CA SER A 176 6.61 11.18 -0.11
C SER A 176 6.22 12.45 -0.84
N VAL A 177 5.19 12.38 -1.65
CA VAL A 177 4.63 13.53 -2.36
C VAL A 177 3.15 13.63 -1.98
N ARG A 178 2.84 14.60 -1.13
CA ARG A 178 1.44 14.82 -0.69
C ARG A 178 0.56 15.20 -1.87
N GLY A 179 -0.62 14.64 -1.91
CA GLY A 179 -1.63 14.92 -2.92
C GLY A 179 -2.33 13.65 -3.38
N ARG A 180 -3.32 13.85 -4.23
CA ARG A 180 -4.09 12.76 -4.88
C ARG A 180 -3.94 12.88 -6.39
N LEU A 181 -4.13 11.79 -7.09
CA LEU A 181 -4.29 11.82 -8.53
C LEU A 181 -5.78 11.97 -8.86
N ASP A 182 -6.10 12.98 -9.62
CA ASP A 182 -7.41 13.08 -10.22
C ASP A 182 -7.65 11.86 -11.14
N PRO A 183 -8.72 11.10 -10.94
CA PRO A 183 -8.93 9.85 -11.67
C PRO A 183 -9.15 10.05 -13.18
N GLU A 184 -9.72 11.18 -13.58
CA GLU A 184 -10.03 11.49 -14.99
C GLU A 184 -8.84 12.08 -15.71
N THR A 185 -8.20 13.08 -15.11
CA THR A 185 -7.11 13.82 -15.75
C THR A 185 -5.74 13.23 -15.46
N GLY A 186 -5.60 12.44 -14.38
CA GLY A 186 -4.32 11.90 -13.88
C GLY A 186 -3.37 12.97 -13.35
N ARG A 187 -3.86 14.20 -13.11
CA ARG A 187 -3.06 15.29 -12.56
C ARG A 187 -3.04 15.22 -11.04
N VAL A 188 -1.98 15.76 -10.48
CA VAL A 188 -1.88 15.93 -9.02
C VAL A 188 -2.84 17.04 -8.58
N VAL A 189 -3.75 16.69 -7.69
CA VAL A 189 -4.62 17.63 -6.98
C VAL A 189 -4.08 17.79 -5.57
N SER A 190 -3.83 19.03 -5.18
CA SER A 190 -3.45 19.32 -3.79
C SER A 190 -4.62 19.01 -2.88
N ALA A 191 -4.39 18.18 -1.87
CA ALA A 191 -5.37 17.87 -0.84
C ALA A 191 -4.86 18.47 0.47
N GLU A 192 -5.32 19.67 0.82
CA GLU A 192 -4.90 20.35 2.06
C GLU A 192 -5.35 19.57 3.30
N ASP A 193 -6.46 18.82 3.22
CA ASP A 193 -7.07 18.10 4.35
C ASP A 193 -7.16 16.57 4.19
N ARG A 194 -6.62 15.98 3.12
CA ARG A 194 -6.74 14.55 2.87
C ARG A 194 -5.40 13.88 2.70
N ASP A 195 -5.21 12.76 3.37
CA ASP A 195 -3.98 11.98 3.28
C ASP A 195 -3.93 11.18 1.98
N GLY A 196 -3.12 11.64 1.07
CA GLY A 196 -2.75 10.90 -0.14
C GLY A 196 -1.27 11.05 -0.42
N ASP A 197 -0.67 10.01 -0.96
CA ASP A 197 0.68 10.05 -1.49
C ASP A 197 0.61 9.74 -2.98
N VAL A 198 0.95 10.74 -3.78
CA VAL A 198 0.95 10.64 -5.24
C VAL A 198 1.82 9.49 -5.73
N LEU A 199 2.92 9.19 -5.01
CA LEU A 199 3.81 8.08 -5.38
C LEU A 199 3.16 6.71 -5.13
N ASP A 200 2.28 6.58 -4.12
CA ASP A 200 1.51 5.34 -3.92
C ASP A 200 0.43 5.18 -5.00
N ALA A 201 -0.27 6.25 -5.35
CA ALA A 201 -1.23 6.23 -6.45
C ALA A 201 -0.58 5.94 -7.81
N LEU A 202 0.61 6.51 -8.06
CA LEU A 202 1.41 6.20 -9.25
C LEU A 202 1.85 4.74 -9.28
N ALA A 203 2.34 4.23 -8.15
CA ALA A 203 2.76 2.83 -8.01
C ALA A 203 1.60 1.87 -8.31
N ALA A 204 0.42 2.11 -7.72
CA ALA A 204 -0.78 1.31 -7.99
C ALA A 204 -1.16 1.34 -9.48
N ARG A 205 -1.13 2.51 -10.13
CA ARG A 205 -1.43 2.65 -11.56
C ARG A 205 -0.45 1.88 -12.46
N VAL A 206 0.85 1.94 -12.16
CA VAL A 206 1.87 1.21 -12.93
C VAL A 206 1.69 -0.30 -12.77
N LEU A 207 1.46 -0.78 -11.56
CA LEU A 207 1.20 -2.19 -11.29
C LEU A 207 -0.09 -2.69 -11.97
N ALA A 208 -1.17 -1.90 -11.94
CA ALA A 208 -2.41 -2.20 -12.65
C ALA A 208 -2.19 -2.27 -14.18
N GLY A 209 -1.28 -1.44 -14.71
CA GLY A 209 -0.84 -1.47 -16.11
C GLY A 209 0.17 -2.58 -16.43
N ARG A 210 0.41 -3.53 -15.52
CA ARG A 210 1.39 -4.62 -15.63
C ARG A 210 2.85 -4.15 -15.71
N GLY A 211 3.15 -2.93 -15.28
CA GLY A 211 4.51 -2.47 -15.04
C GLY A 211 5.07 -3.02 -13.74
N GLU A 212 6.37 -2.93 -13.57
CA GLU A 212 7.10 -3.34 -12.37
C GLU A 212 7.31 -2.13 -11.44
N LEU A 213 7.19 -2.34 -10.13
CA LEU A 213 7.50 -1.34 -9.11
C LEU A 213 8.77 -1.75 -8.34
N ARG A 214 9.73 -0.83 -8.28
CA ARG A 214 10.94 -0.97 -7.47
C ARG A 214 11.04 0.16 -6.45
N VAL A 215 11.02 -0.20 -5.18
CA VAL A 215 11.25 0.75 -4.09
C VAL A 215 12.71 0.62 -3.66
N VAL A 216 13.46 1.68 -3.88
CA VAL A 216 14.93 1.66 -3.83
C VAL A 216 15.50 2.70 -2.87
N SER A 217 16.74 2.54 -2.45
CA SER A 217 17.50 3.55 -1.74
C SER A 217 18.04 4.64 -2.68
N SER A 218 18.56 5.73 -2.12
CA SER A 218 19.15 6.80 -2.93
C SER A 218 20.38 6.35 -3.75
N LEU A 219 21.08 5.32 -3.30
CA LEU A 219 22.24 4.77 -4.00
C LEU A 219 21.86 3.89 -5.20
N GLU A 220 20.66 3.32 -5.18
CA GLU A 220 20.13 2.45 -6.23
C GLU A 220 19.25 3.22 -7.23
N MET A 221 19.02 4.51 -6.99
CA MET A 221 18.18 5.35 -7.84
C MET A 221 18.93 5.71 -9.14
N PRO A 222 18.30 5.55 -10.32
CA PRO A 222 18.96 5.86 -11.61
C PRO A 222 19.37 7.33 -11.77
N ALA A 223 18.76 8.23 -11.00
CA ALA A 223 19.05 9.65 -10.98
C ALA A 223 18.71 10.22 -9.59
N PRO A 224 19.24 11.41 -9.19
CA PRO A 224 18.95 12.02 -7.90
C PRO A 224 17.54 12.65 -7.86
N VAL A 225 16.53 11.81 -7.98
CA VAL A 225 15.10 12.19 -8.05
C VAL A 225 14.26 11.32 -7.12
N THR A 226 13.03 11.71 -6.87
CA THR A 226 12.08 10.95 -6.01
C THR A 226 11.47 9.75 -6.72
N ALA A 227 11.35 9.84 -8.05
CA ALA A 227 10.86 8.76 -8.92
C ALA A 227 11.50 8.85 -10.30
N ALA A 228 11.71 7.69 -10.91
CA ALA A 228 12.19 7.52 -12.28
C ALA A 228 11.43 6.38 -12.95
N ALA A 229 11.28 6.41 -14.27
CA ALA A 229 10.58 5.35 -14.97
C ALA A 229 11.27 4.99 -16.29
N GLU A 230 11.26 3.70 -16.60
CA GLU A 230 11.63 3.16 -17.90
C GLU A 230 10.36 2.87 -18.70
N LEU A 231 10.36 3.27 -19.96
CA LEU A 231 9.22 3.09 -20.85
C LEU A 231 9.28 1.75 -21.59
N LEU A 232 8.09 1.29 -22.03
CA LEU A 232 7.92 0.17 -22.93
C LEU A 232 8.46 0.49 -24.32
#